data_abc2d34fef1e4c1ef00bd8eeb1824811
#
_entry.id   abc2d34fef1e4c1ef00bd8eeb1824811
#
_cell.length_a   1.000
_cell.length_b   1.000
_cell.length_c   1.000
_cell.angle_alpha   90.00
_cell.angle_beta   90.00
_cell.angle_gamma   90.00
#
_symmetry.space_group_name_H-M   'P 1'
#
loop_
_entity.id
_entity.type
_entity.pdbx_description
1 polymer ?
#
loop_
_entity_poly.entity_id
_entity_poly.type
_entity_poly.pdbx_seq_one_letter_code
_entity_poly.pdbx_strand_id
1 'polypeptide(L)'
;MAGGGHRPVVGTLHLLLLVAALPWASRGVSPSAAAWPEEKNYHQPAILNSSALRQIAEGTSISEMWRNDLQPLLIERYPGSPGSYAARQHIMQRIQRLQADWVLEIDTFLSQTPYGYRSFSNIISTLNPTAKRHLVLACHYDSKYFSHWDNRVFVGATDSAVPCAMMLELARALDKKLLSLKTVSDSKPDLSLQLIFFDGEEAFLHWSPQDSLYGSRHLAAKMASTPHPPGARGTSQLHGMDLLVLLDLIGAPNPMFPNFFPNSARWFERLQAIEHELHELGLLKDHSLERRYFQNYSYGGVIQDDHIPFLRRGVPILHLIPSPFPEVWHTMDDNEENLDESTIDNLNKILQVFVLEYLHL
;
A
#
# COMPACT_ATOMS: atom_id res chain seq x y z
N MET A 1 -37.23 -94.06 16.56
CA MET A 1 -38.38 -93.82 17.41
C MET A 1 -38.67 -92.30 17.39
N ALA A 2 -39.86 -92.00 17.07
CA ALA A 2 -40.39 -90.67 16.73
C ALA A 2 -40.43 -89.69 17.90
N GLY A 3 -40.34 -88.42 17.60
CA GLY A 3 -40.64 -87.32 18.49
C GLY A 3 -40.84 -86.04 17.72
N GLY A 4 -42.13 -85.79 17.39
CA GLY A 4 -42.53 -84.54 16.71
C GLY A 4 -42.49 -83.31 17.63
N GLY A 5 -42.10 -82.22 17.11
CA GLY A 5 -42.09 -80.91 17.79
C GLY A 5 -42.82 -79.92 16.96
N HIS A 6 -43.94 -79.41 17.47
CA HIS A 6 -44.73 -78.28 16.91
C HIS A 6 -43.95 -76.96 16.89
N ARG A 7 -44.01 -76.27 15.77
CA ARG A 7 -43.56 -74.82 15.70
C ARG A 7 -44.79 -73.96 15.88
N PRO A 8 -44.71 -72.85 16.70
CA PRO A 8 -45.71 -71.84 16.72
C PRO A 8 -45.38 -70.78 15.64
N VAL A 9 -46.41 -70.30 14.96
CA VAL A 9 -46.44 -69.24 14.01
C VAL A 9 -46.40 -67.88 14.81
N VAL A 10 -45.37 -67.12 14.61
CA VAL A 10 -45.28 -65.75 15.18
C VAL A 10 -45.74 -64.79 14.10
N GLY A 11 -46.84 -64.15 14.31
CA GLY A 11 -47.37 -63.06 13.46
C GLY A 11 -46.53 -61.82 13.60
N THR A 12 -46.02 -61.31 12.49
CA THR A 12 -45.26 -60.04 12.41
C THR A 12 -46.20 -58.84 12.35
N LEU A 13 -46.25 -58.11 13.42
CA LEU A 13 -47.00 -56.83 13.50
C LEU A 13 -46.11 -55.76 12.81
N HIS A 14 -46.57 -55.25 11.64
CA HIS A 14 -45.93 -54.10 10.97
C HIS A 14 -46.39 -52.83 11.63
N LEU A 15 -45.50 -52.20 12.41
CA LEU A 15 -45.67 -50.85 12.97
C LEU A 15 -45.25 -49.84 11.90
N LEU A 16 -46.24 -49.19 11.27
CA LEU A 16 -46.03 -48.07 10.36
C LEU A 16 -45.69 -46.83 11.21
N LEU A 17 -44.39 -46.51 11.27
CA LEU A 17 -43.91 -45.22 11.79
C LEU A 17 -44.15 -44.14 10.73
N LEU A 18 -45.16 -43.33 10.93
CA LEU A 18 -45.37 -42.05 10.24
C LEU A 18 -44.29 -41.06 10.72
N VAL A 19 -43.21 -40.89 9.93
CA VAL A 19 -42.24 -39.81 10.13
C VAL A 19 -42.88 -38.55 9.57
N ALA A 20 -43.41 -37.68 10.44
CA ALA A 20 -43.80 -36.32 10.08
C ALA A 20 -42.56 -35.52 9.68
N ALA A 21 -42.38 -35.25 8.39
CA ALA A 21 -41.39 -34.34 7.89
C ALA A 21 -41.78 -32.95 8.31
N LEU A 22 -41.15 -32.40 9.37
CA LEU A 22 -41.19 -30.97 9.69
C LEU A 22 -40.44 -30.24 8.55
N PRO A 23 -41.02 -29.20 7.98
CA PRO A 23 -40.33 -28.36 7.01
C PRO A 23 -39.14 -27.69 7.74
N TRP A 24 -37.92 -28.00 7.31
CA TRP A 24 -36.76 -27.22 7.63
C TRP A 24 -37.02 -25.81 7.07
N ALA A 25 -37.45 -24.90 7.90
CA ALA A 25 -37.37 -23.48 7.60
C ALA A 25 -35.89 -23.17 7.44
N SER A 26 -35.43 -23.03 6.21
CA SER A 26 -34.16 -22.41 5.91
C SER A 26 -34.23 -21.01 6.54
N ARG A 27 -33.63 -20.86 7.72
CA ARG A 27 -33.30 -19.53 8.25
C ARG A 27 -32.41 -18.94 7.18
N GLY A 28 -32.97 -18.04 6.40
CA GLY A 28 -32.20 -17.16 5.55
C GLY A 28 -31.14 -16.52 6.44
N VAL A 29 -29.89 -16.92 6.28
CA VAL A 29 -28.75 -16.22 6.83
C VAL A 29 -28.83 -14.86 6.15
N SER A 30 -29.24 -13.84 6.89
CA SER A 30 -29.09 -12.47 6.47
C SER A 30 -27.65 -12.33 6.01
N PRO A 31 -27.35 -11.69 4.84
CA PRO A 31 -25.97 -11.43 4.46
C PRO A 31 -25.31 -10.75 5.65
N SER A 32 -24.33 -11.41 6.26
CA SER A 32 -23.68 -10.88 7.45
C SER A 32 -23.11 -9.52 7.09
N ALA A 33 -23.31 -8.54 7.95
CA ALA A 33 -22.80 -7.17 7.78
C ALA A 33 -21.26 -7.06 7.62
N ALA A 34 -20.57 -8.21 7.53
CA ALA A 34 -19.12 -8.36 7.42
C ALA A 34 -18.64 -8.88 6.06
N ALA A 35 -19.46 -8.88 5.01
CA ALA A 35 -19.03 -9.36 3.68
C ALA A 35 -18.12 -8.36 2.93
N TRP A 36 -18.16 -7.08 3.26
CA TRP A 36 -17.43 -6.02 2.58
C TRP A 36 -15.88 -6.18 2.58
N PRO A 37 -15.21 -6.76 3.61
CA PRO A 37 -13.76 -6.95 3.57
C PRO A 37 -13.30 -7.91 2.47
N GLU A 38 -14.20 -8.78 2.00
CA GLU A 38 -13.90 -9.74 0.93
C GLU A 38 -14.06 -9.15 -0.47
N GLU A 39 -14.68 -7.99 -0.61
CA GLU A 39 -14.88 -7.32 -1.90
C GLU A 39 -13.57 -7.02 -2.63
N LYS A 40 -12.49 -6.75 -1.87
CA LYS A 40 -11.13 -6.56 -2.44
C LYS A 40 -10.66 -7.74 -3.28
N ASN A 41 -11.10 -8.96 -2.99
CA ASN A 41 -10.70 -10.16 -3.73
C ASN A 41 -11.31 -10.22 -5.13
N TYR A 42 -12.42 -9.52 -5.34
CA TYR A 42 -13.17 -9.47 -6.60
C TYR A 42 -13.04 -8.12 -7.32
N HIS A 43 -12.35 -7.17 -6.70
CA HIS A 43 -12.13 -5.84 -7.26
C HIS A 43 -11.35 -5.94 -8.58
N GLN A 44 -11.82 -5.26 -9.63
CA GLN A 44 -11.19 -5.20 -10.95
C GLN A 44 -10.83 -3.76 -11.28
N PRO A 45 -9.73 -3.50 -12.00
CA PRO A 45 -9.40 -2.16 -12.44
C PRO A 45 -10.38 -1.67 -13.52
N ALA A 46 -10.66 -0.38 -13.56
CA ALA A 46 -11.32 0.27 -14.68
C ALA A 46 -10.28 0.72 -15.69
N ILE A 47 -10.05 -0.07 -16.74
CA ILE A 47 -8.99 0.15 -17.71
C ILE A 47 -9.22 1.47 -18.45
N LEU A 48 -8.23 2.35 -18.43
CA LEU A 48 -8.25 3.64 -19.07
C LEU A 48 -7.92 3.53 -20.57
N ASN A 49 -8.57 4.35 -21.39
CA ASN A 49 -8.28 4.43 -22.82
C ASN A 49 -7.07 5.32 -23.12
N SER A 50 -6.55 5.23 -24.35
CA SER A 50 -5.35 5.96 -24.77
C SER A 50 -5.47 7.48 -24.62
N SER A 51 -6.67 8.07 -24.74
CA SER A 51 -6.88 9.51 -24.52
C SER A 51 -6.68 9.88 -23.06
N ALA A 52 -7.21 9.08 -22.12
CA ALA A 52 -7.03 9.28 -20.70
C ALA A 52 -5.55 9.11 -20.29
N LEU A 53 -4.86 8.10 -20.85
CA LEU A 53 -3.42 7.89 -20.61
C LEU A 53 -2.58 9.10 -21.02
N ARG A 54 -2.88 9.72 -22.20
CA ARG A 54 -2.20 10.94 -22.66
C ARG A 54 -2.46 12.10 -21.71
N GLN A 55 -3.69 12.30 -21.27
CA GLN A 55 -4.03 13.37 -20.32
C GLN A 55 -3.29 13.22 -18.98
N ILE A 56 -3.14 11.99 -18.49
CA ILE A 56 -2.39 11.72 -17.25
C ILE A 56 -0.91 12.05 -17.47
N ALA A 57 -0.31 11.57 -18.56
CA ALA A 57 1.08 11.85 -18.89
C ALA A 57 1.37 13.35 -19.03
N GLU A 58 0.45 14.12 -19.63
CA GLU A 58 0.54 15.58 -19.75
C GLU A 58 0.36 16.31 -18.41
N GLY A 59 -0.42 15.74 -17.48
CA GLY A 59 -0.66 16.30 -16.15
C GLY A 59 0.49 16.06 -15.16
N THR A 60 1.34 15.08 -15.43
CA THR A 60 2.53 14.76 -14.62
C THR A 60 3.62 15.79 -14.89
N SER A 61 4.24 16.33 -13.85
CA SER A 61 5.29 17.34 -13.97
C SER A 61 6.49 16.98 -13.11
N ILE A 62 7.50 16.40 -13.72
CA ILE A 62 8.75 16.06 -13.04
C ILE A 62 9.45 17.31 -12.49
N SER A 63 9.42 18.43 -13.20
CA SER A 63 10.05 19.68 -12.74
C SER A 63 9.31 20.31 -11.56
N GLU A 64 7.98 20.19 -11.49
CA GLU A 64 7.17 20.61 -10.34
C GLU A 64 7.48 19.74 -9.12
N MET A 65 7.43 18.41 -9.29
CA MET A 65 7.77 17.46 -8.26
C MET A 65 9.19 17.69 -7.74
N TRP A 66 10.17 17.82 -8.64
CA TRP A 66 11.58 17.99 -8.26
C TRP A 66 11.80 19.19 -7.36
N ARG A 67 11.30 20.35 -7.80
CA ARG A 67 11.49 21.63 -7.09
C ARG A 67 10.69 21.71 -5.79
N ASN A 68 9.44 21.28 -5.84
CA ASN A 68 8.49 21.60 -4.76
C ASN A 68 8.22 20.43 -3.82
N ASP A 69 8.49 19.18 -4.24
CA ASP A 69 8.25 18.01 -3.42
C ASP A 69 9.56 17.32 -3.00
N LEU A 70 10.51 17.15 -3.93
CA LEU A 70 11.74 16.40 -3.69
C LEU A 70 12.82 17.24 -2.98
N GLN A 71 13.23 18.36 -3.56
CA GLN A 71 14.35 19.16 -3.02
C GLN A 71 14.21 19.51 -1.53
N PRO A 72 13.02 19.87 -1.02
CA PRO A 72 12.85 20.10 0.42
C PRO A 72 13.04 18.87 1.30
N LEU A 73 12.99 17.66 0.74
CA LEU A 73 13.22 16.39 1.45
C LEU A 73 14.68 15.92 1.37
N LEU A 74 15.51 16.51 0.52
CA LEU A 74 16.92 16.13 0.37
C LEU A 74 17.77 16.76 1.51
N ILE A 75 17.39 16.45 2.73
CA ILE A 75 18.04 16.86 3.97
C ILE A 75 18.21 15.65 4.89
N GLU A 76 19.15 15.74 5.83
CA GLU A 76 19.21 14.76 6.91
C GLU A 76 17.92 14.84 7.74
N ARG A 77 17.21 13.70 7.87
CA ARG A 77 15.87 13.66 8.47
C ARG A 77 15.61 12.42 9.33
N TYR A 78 16.65 11.91 10.00
CA TYR A 78 16.49 10.79 10.94
C TYR A 78 15.52 11.14 12.09
N PRO A 79 14.82 10.17 12.68
CA PRO A 79 13.79 10.42 13.69
C PRO A 79 14.31 11.24 14.87
N GLY A 80 13.60 12.34 15.17
CA GLY A 80 13.95 13.28 16.23
C GLY A 80 14.94 14.38 15.81
N SER A 81 15.43 14.41 14.57
CA SER A 81 16.23 15.51 14.03
C SER A 81 15.39 16.74 13.68
N PRO A 82 15.99 17.93 13.60
CA PRO A 82 15.32 19.10 13.04
C PRO A 82 14.82 18.87 11.61
N GLY A 83 15.56 18.12 10.80
CA GLY A 83 15.18 17.79 9.43
C GLY A 83 13.98 16.86 9.36
N SER A 84 13.83 15.89 10.28
CA SER A 84 12.62 15.07 10.38
C SER A 84 11.37 15.93 10.63
N TYR A 85 11.48 16.91 11.52
CA TYR A 85 10.40 17.87 11.75
C TYR A 85 10.10 18.71 10.50
N ALA A 86 11.13 19.22 9.83
CA ALA A 86 10.98 20.03 8.62
C ALA A 86 10.34 19.21 7.47
N ALA A 87 10.78 17.98 7.25
CA ALA A 87 10.21 17.07 6.26
C ALA A 87 8.73 16.78 6.53
N ARG A 88 8.37 16.49 7.79
CA ARG A 88 6.97 16.28 8.19
C ARG A 88 6.11 17.51 7.93
N GLN A 89 6.57 18.70 8.31
CA GLN A 89 5.85 19.95 8.05
C GLN A 89 5.68 20.19 6.56
N HIS A 90 6.73 19.93 5.77
CA HIS A 90 6.68 20.06 4.32
C HIS A 90 5.61 19.15 3.70
N ILE A 91 5.63 17.84 4.00
CA ILE A 91 4.66 16.86 3.48
C ILE A 91 3.23 17.30 3.83
N MET A 92 2.98 17.66 5.09
CA MET A 92 1.67 18.13 5.52
C MET A 92 1.19 19.36 4.76
N GLN A 93 2.06 20.37 4.58
CA GLN A 93 1.73 21.61 3.88
C GLN A 93 1.45 21.35 2.39
N ARG A 94 2.17 20.43 1.74
CA ARG A 94 1.92 20.07 0.34
C ARG A 94 0.52 19.49 0.18
N ILE A 95 0.12 18.57 1.06
CA ILE A 95 -1.19 17.92 1.02
C ILE A 95 -2.30 18.93 1.37
N GLN A 96 -2.11 19.79 2.37
CA GLN A 96 -3.10 20.78 2.80
C GLN A 96 -3.43 21.84 1.74
N ARG A 97 -2.57 22.04 0.73
CA ARG A 97 -2.80 22.97 -0.37
C ARG A 97 -3.65 22.39 -1.50
N LEU A 98 -3.93 21.09 -1.47
CA LEU A 98 -4.72 20.42 -2.49
C LEU A 98 -6.22 20.73 -2.33
N GLN A 99 -6.96 20.65 -3.42
CA GLN A 99 -8.42 20.90 -3.45
C GLN A 99 -9.22 19.68 -2.96
N ALA A 100 -8.70 18.48 -3.18
CA ALA A 100 -9.29 17.27 -2.63
C ALA A 100 -9.21 17.31 -1.10
N ASP A 101 -10.29 16.89 -0.43
CA ASP A 101 -10.41 16.99 1.02
C ASP A 101 -9.64 15.88 1.72
N TRP A 102 -8.35 16.04 1.78
CA TRP A 102 -7.50 15.17 2.55
C TRP A 102 -7.66 15.42 4.06
N VAL A 103 -7.98 14.37 4.79
CA VAL A 103 -7.96 14.38 6.26
C VAL A 103 -6.60 13.92 6.73
N LEU A 104 -5.85 14.83 7.35
CA LEU A 104 -4.52 14.57 7.90
C LEU A 104 -4.60 14.13 9.36
N GLU A 105 -3.92 13.04 9.68
CA GLU A 105 -3.68 12.55 11.02
C GLU A 105 -2.17 12.42 11.24
N ILE A 106 -1.69 12.86 12.43
CA ILE A 106 -0.33 12.62 12.90
C ILE A 106 -0.38 11.60 14.02
N ASP A 107 0.19 10.43 13.78
CA ASP A 107 0.25 9.34 14.74
C ASP A 107 1.58 9.39 15.49
N THR A 108 1.61 10.12 16.61
CA THR A 108 2.81 10.32 17.42
C THR A 108 2.86 9.34 18.58
N PHE A 109 4.01 8.71 18.76
CA PHE A 109 4.25 7.73 19.82
C PHE A 109 5.71 7.76 20.31
N LEU A 110 5.96 7.17 21.48
CA LEU A 110 7.30 6.97 22.01
C LEU A 110 7.70 5.50 21.85
N SER A 111 8.94 5.27 21.45
CA SER A 111 9.52 3.93 21.39
C SER A 111 10.94 3.92 21.94
N GLN A 112 11.30 2.78 22.56
CA GLN A 112 12.67 2.51 22.97
C GLN A 112 13.54 2.24 21.74
N THR A 113 14.68 2.92 21.67
CA THR A 113 15.72 2.73 20.65
C THR A 113 17.05 2.40 21.35
N PRO A 114 18.09 2.00 20.60
CA PRO A 114 19.44 1.84 21.17
C PRO A 114 19.97 3.11 21.85
N TYR A 115 19.49 4.28 21.46
CA TYR A 115 19.86 5.58 22.06
C TYR A 115 18.82 6.12 23.07
N GLY A 116 18.04 5.23 23.71
CA GLY A 116 16.98 5.59 24.63
C GLY A 116 15.64 5.86 23.95
N TYR A 117 14.69 6.43 24.70
CA TYR A 117 13.37 6.73 24.15
C TYR A 117 13.43 7.85 23.11
N ARG A 118 12.75 7.63 21.99
CA ARG A 118 12.57 8.61 20.91
C ARG A 118 11.10 8.74 20.55
N SER A 119 10.72 9.94 20.13
CA SER A 119 9.40 10.22 19.58
C SER A 119 9.42 10.01 18.07
N PHE A 120 8.41 9.31 17.56
CA PHE A 120 8.16 9.07 16.14
C PHE A 120 6.80 9.63 15.77
N SER A 121 6.60 10.01 14.52
CA SER A 121 5.32 10.55 14.04
C SER A 121 5.04 10.11 12.62
N ASN A 122 4.18 9.11 12.44
CA ASN A 122 3.65 8.77 11.12
C ASN A 122 2.70 9.88 10.63
N ILE A 123 2.67 10.10 9.32
CA ILE A 123 1.71 10.99 8.66
C ILE A 123 0.72 10.11 7.91
N ILE A 124 -0.56 10.21 8.23
CA ILE A 124 -1.64 9.53 7.52
C ILE A 124 -2.51 10.59 6.87
N SER A 125 -2.73 10.47 5.58
CA SER A 125 -3.61 11.34 4.82
C SER A 125 -4.65 10.51 4.10
N THR A 126 -5.93 10.73 4.39
CA THR A 126 -7.02 9.91 3.87
C THR A 126 -8.05 10.78 3.16
N LEU A 127 -8.39 10.41 1.93
CA LEU A 127 -9.59 10.89 1.26
C LEU A 127 -10.79 10.07 1.77
N ASN A 128 -11.89 10.76 2.05
CA ASN A 128 -13.11 10.12 2.52
C ASN A 128 -12.85 9.01 3.57
N PRO A 129 -12.50 9.36 4.83
CA PRO A 129 -12.21 8.39 5.88
C PRO A 129 -13.38 7.47 6.25
N THR A 130 -14.59 7.80 5.78
CA THR A 130 -15.79 7.00 5.99
C THR A 130 -15.97 5.89 4.97
N ALA A 131 -15.21 5.90 3.87
CA ALA A 131 -15.19 4.79 2.92
C ALA A 131 -14.76 3.50 3.63
N LYS A 132 -15.42 2.40 3.31
CA LYS A 132 -15.10 1.10 3.93
C LYS A 132 -13.74 0.59 3.52
N ARG A 133 -13.32 0.88 2.29
CA ARG A 133 -12.12 0.32 1.68
C ARG A 133 -11.18 1.42 1.20
N HIS A 134 -9.88 1.18 1.27
CA HIS A 134 -8.85 2.13 0.86
C HIS A 134 -7.74 1.42 0.09
N LEU A 135 -7.40 1.96 -1.09
CA LEU A 135 -6.09 1.74 -1.66
C LEU A 135 -5.10 2.55 -0.82
N VAL A 136 -4.03 1.92 -0.35
CA VAL A 136 -3.02 2.59 0.49
C VAL A 136 -1.70 2.65 -0.25
N LEU A 137 -1.17 3.86 -0.44
CA LEU A 137 0.20 4.08 -0.88
C LEU A 137 1.03 4.47 0.33
N ALA A 138 2.23 3.92 0.46
CA ALA A 138 3.11 4.21 1.58
C ALA A 138 4.58 4.28 1.18
N CYS A 139 5.35 5.03 1.95
CA CYS A 139 6.80 5.08 1.98
C CYS A 139 7.25 5.51 3.37
N HIS A 140 8.55 5.48 3.68
CA HIS A 140 9.07 6.14 4.87
C HIS A 140 9.66 7.51 4.53
N TYR A 141 9.55 8.48 5.47
CA TYR A 141 10.10 9.81 5.25
C TYR A 141 11.35 10.11 6.09
N ASP A 142 11.69 9.25 7.03
CA ASP A 142 12.97 9.34 7.74
C ASP A 142 14.14 8.98 6.83
N SER A 143 15.33 9.41 7.18
CA SER A 143 16.58 8.96 6.58
C SER A 143 17.39 8.22 7.60
N LYS A 144 18.27 7.34 7.15
CA LYS A 144 19.18 6.62 8.00
C LYS A 144 20.06 7.56 8.82
N TYR A 145 20.24 7.24 10.10
CA TYR A 145 21.20 7.92 10.95
C TYR A 145 22.62 7.42 10.69
N PHE A 146 23.52 8.33 10.32
CA PHE A 146 24.95 8.09 10.30
C PHE A 146 25.66 9.03 11.27
N SER A 147 26.65 8.53 12.01
CA SER A 147 27.47 9.39 12.87
C SER A 147 28.32 10.33 12.01
N HIS A 148 28.26 11.64 12.33
CA HIS A 148 29.02 12.66 11.61
C HIS A 148 30.54 12.57 11.93
N TRP A 149 31.28 11.84 11.14
CA TRP A 149 32.72 11.72 11.29
C TRP A 149 33.54 12.20 10.08
N ASP A 150 32.86 12.54 8.96
CA ASP A 150 33.50 13.03 7.73
C ASP A 150 32.88 14.29 7.14
N ASN A 151 32.02 15.00 7.88
CA ASN A 151 31.29 16.22 7.49
C ASN A 151 30.33 16.05 6.29
N ARG A 152 30.05 14.85 5.83
CA ARG A 152 29.02 14.57 4.82
C ARG A 152 27.68 14.31 5.50
N VAL A 153 26.61 14.62 4.78
CA VAL A 153 25.23 14.47 5.25
C VAL A 153 24.53 13.41 4.38
N PHE A 154 24.00 12.38 5.02
CA PHE A 154 23.18 11.39 4.33
C PHE A 154 21.78 11.92 4.13
N VAL A 155 21.33 12.03 2.88
CA VAL A 155 20.00 12.56 2.54
C VAL A 155 19.03 11.49 2.09
N GLY A 156 19.48 10.26 1.80
CA GLY A 156 18.62 9.16 1.38
C GLY A 156 17.69 9.59 0.24
N ALA A 157 18.27 9.92 -0.93
CA ALA A 157 17.48 10.44 -2.05
C ALA A 157 16.57 9.35 -2.62
N THR A 158 17.10 8.14 -2.87
CA THR A 158 16.30 6.97 -3.23
C THR A 158 15.62 6.35 -2.01
N ASP A 159 16.17 6.57 -0.81
CA ASP A 159 15.86 5.92 0.46
C ASP A 159 15.34 6.91 1.53
N SER A 160 14.08 7.42 1.52
CA SER A 160 13.04 7.29 0.50
C SER A 160 12.48 8.68 0.17
N ALA A 161 13.35 9.70 -0.10
CA ALA A 161 12.90 11.06 -0.44
C ALA A 161 12.10 11.05 -1.77
N VAL A 162 12.59 10.35 -2.81
CA VAL A 162 11.91 10.22 -4.10
C VAL A 162 10.56 9.52 -3.95
N PRO A 163 10.42 8.37 -3.29
CA PRO A 163 9.11 7.79 -2.99
C PRO A 163 8.13 8.77 -2.35
N CYS A 164 8.55 9.54 -1.34
CA CYS A 164 7.71 10.56 -0.72
C CYS A 164 7.28 11.64 -1.72
N ALA A 165 8.21 12.16 -2.52
CA ALA A 165 7.93 13.17 -3.54
C ALA A 165 7.00 12.64 -4.63
N MET A 166 7.14 11.37 -5.05
CA MET A 166 6.25 10.73 -6.01
C MET A 166 4.80 10.63 -5.48
N MET A 167 4.62 10.32 -4.20
CA MET A 167 3.29 10.29 -3.59
C MET A 167 2.66 11.70 -3.52
N LEU A 168 3.45 12.74 -3.26
CA LEU A 168 3.01 14.14 -3.26
C LEU A 168 2.64 14.60 -4.69
N GLU A 169 3.47 14.30 -5.69
CA GLU A 169 3.18 14.59 -7.10
C GLU A 169 1.91 13.87 -7.59
N LEU A 170 1.73 12.61 -7.23
CA LEU A 170 0.51 11.85 -7.55
C LEU A 170 -0.72 12.57 -6.98
N ALA A 171 -0.69 12.96 -5.71
CA ALA A 171 -1.80 13.69 -5.08
C ALA A 171 -2.07 15.03 -5.79
N ARG A 172 -1.03 15.77 -6.20
CA ARG A 172 -1.13 17.03 -6.94
C ARG A 172 -1.68 16.83 -8.35
N ALA A 173 -1.09 15.92 -9.11
CA ALA A 173 -1.46 15.71 -10.51
C ALA A 173 -2.90 15.19 -10.66
N LEU A 174 -3.35 14.38 -9.70
CA LEU A 174 -4.69 13.79 -9.68
C LEU A 174 -5.72 14.59 -8.88
N ASP A 175 -5.36 15.72 -8.28
CA ASP A 175 -6.16 16.47 -7.30
C ASP A 175 -7.61 16.69 -7.73
N LYS A 176 -7.81 17.17 -8.96
CA LYS A 176 -9.17 17.39 -9.52
C LYS A 176 -9.98 16.10 -9.70
N LYS A 177 -9.32 15.00 -10.08
CA LYS A 177 -9.97 13.70 -10.23
C LYS A 177 -10.32 13.10 -8.88
N LEU A 178 -9.40 13.22 -7.91
CA LEU A 178 -9.57 12.73 -6.55
C LEU A 178 -10.68 13.48 -5.78
N LEU A 179 -10.95 14.74 -6.12
CA LEU A 179 -12.07 15.50 -5.55
C LEU A 179 -13.42 14.79 -5.77
N SER A 180 -13.57 14.03 -6.85
CA SER A 180 -14.78 13.28 -7.15
C SER A 180 -15.07 12.10 -6.21
N LEU A 181 -14.07 11.66 -5.44
CA LEU A 181 -14.25 10.60 -4.42
C LEU A 181 -15.07 11.03 -3.20
N LYS A 182 -15.34 12.34 -3.04
CA LYS A 182 -16.24 12.87 -2.00
C LYS A 182 -17.69 12.41 -2.15
N THR A 183 -18.15 12.26 -3.38
CA THR A 183 -19.53 11.91 -3.65
C THR A 183 -19.66 10.39 -3.78
N VAL A 184 -20.14 9.74 -2.73
CA VAL A 184 -20.56 8.34 -2.81
C VAL A 184 -21.69 8.27 -3.83
N SER A 185 -21.46 7.54 -4.91
CA SER A 185 -22.49 7.21 -5.89
C SER A 185 -22.77 5.72 -5.76
N ASP A 186 -24.04 5.32 -5.78
CA ASP A 186 -24.45 3.91 -5.74
C ASP A 186 -23.84 3.06 -6.87
N SER A 187 -23.26 3.71 -7.87
CA SER A 187 -22.60 3.07 -9.02
C SER A 187 -21.08 2.89 -8.88
N LYS A 188 -20.46 3.45 -7.82
CA LYS A 188 -19.01 3.35 -7.57
C LYS A 188 -18.73 2.49 -6.33
N PRO A 189 -17.58 1.76 -6.30
CA PRO A 189 -17.17 1.05 -5.10
C PRO A 189 -16.98 2.00 -3.92
N ASP A 190 -17.32 1.54 -2.71
CA ASP A 190 -17.08 2.26 -1.45
C ASP A 190 -15.58 2.16 -1.10
N LEU A 191 -14.79 2.82 -1.91
CA LEU A 191 -13.32 2.75 -1.97
C LEU A 191 -12.74 4.16 -2.09
N SER A 192 -11.66 4.42 -1.37
CA SER A 192 -10.96 5.69 -1.38
C SER A 192 -9.43 5.50 -1.38
N LEU A 193 -8.69 6.61 -1.29
CA LEU A 193 -7.22 6.64 -1.28
C LEU A 193 -6.70 7.07 0.09
N GLN A 194 -5.68 6.38 0.57
CA GLN A 194 -4.92 6.75 1.77
C GLN A 194 -3.42 6.80 1.44
N LEU A 195 -2.75 7.84 1.91
CA LEU A 195 -1.29 7.97 1.85
C LEU A 195 -0.74 7.84 3.27
N ILE A 196 0.31 7.03 3.43
CA ILE A 196 1.00 6.86 4.71
C ILE A 196 2.49 7.14 4.50
N PHE A 197 3.03 8.07 5.28
CA PHE A 197 4.46 8.34 5.35
C PHE A 197 4.92 7.86 6.72
N PHE A 198 5.64 6.76 6.75
CA PHE A 198 6.14 6.16 7.99
C PHE A 198 7.35 6.93 8.53
N ASP A 199 7.48 6.97 9.86
CA ASP A 199 8.65 7.49 10.56
C ASP A 199 9.40 6.34 11.22
N GLY A 200 10.73 6.33 11.13
CA GLY A 200 11.55 5.34 11.80
C GLY A 200 11.48 3.95 11.16
N GLU A 201 11.52 3.88 9.84
CA GLU A 201 11.79 2.65 9.12
C GLU A 201 13.20 2.16 9.44
N GLU A 202 14.17 3.08 9.39
CA GLU A 202 15.60 2.86 9.48
C GLU A 202 16.07 2.45 10.88
N ALA A 203 17.02 1.53 10.91
CA ALA A 203 17.70 1.16 12.14
C ALA A 203 18.68 2.25 12.60
N PHE A 204 18.72 2.54 13.91
CA PHE A 204 19.70 3.46 14.47
C PHE A 204 21.11 2.87 14.55
N LEU A 205 21.22 1.57 14.87
CA LEU A 205 22.50 0.86 14.96
C LEU A 205 22.53 -0.36 14.05
N HIS A 206 21.69 -1.34 14.31
CA HIS A 206 21.69 -2.60 13.61
C HIS A 206 20.26 -3.04 13.32
N TRP A 207 20.01 -3.35 12.06
CA TRP A 207 18.70 -3.87 11.66
C TRP A 207 18.31 -5.09 12.50
N SER A 208 17.22 -4.95 13.22
CA SER A 208 16.68 -5.98 14.08
C SER A 208 15.18 -5.75 14.31
N PRO A 209 14.43 -6.75 14.81
CA PRO A 209 13.01 -6.54 15.14
C PRO A 209 12.77 -5.45 16.21
N GLN A 210 13.77 -5.06 16.98
CA GLN A 210 13.70 -4.02 18.00
C GLN A 210 14.26 -2.69 17.52
N ASP A 211 15.13 -2.68 16.52
CA ASP A 211 15.78 -1.49 15.96
C ASP A 211 15.53 -1.40 14.47
N SER A 212 14.28 -1.20 14.08
CA SER A 212 13.78 -0.90 12.73
C SER A 212 12.26 -0.83 12.73
N LEU A 213 11.65 -0.33 11.66
CA LEU A 213 10.21 -0.37 11.38
C LEU A 213 9.36 0.18 12.53
N TYR A 214 9.84 1.20 13.23
CA TYR A 214 9.17 1.72 14.45
C TYR A 214 7.76 2.22 14.12
N GLY A 215 7.63 3.03 13.07
CA GLY A 215 6.37 3.62 12.64
C GLY A 215 5.36 2.59 12.17
N SER A 216 5.76 1.73 11.26
CA SER A 216 4.86 0.72 10.68
C SER A 216 4.43 -0.34 11.71
N ARG A 217 5.33 -0.76 12.61
CA ARG A 217 4.97 -1.66 13.71
C ARG A 217 3.91 -1.07 14.64
N HIS A 218 4.10 0.21 15.02
CA HIS A 218 3.14 0.93 15.85
C HIS A 218 1.80 1.09 15.15
N LEU A 219 1.82 1.62 13.92
CA LEU A 219 0.59 1.92 13.18
C LEU A 219 -0.21 0.65 12.85
N ALA A 220 0.45 -0.43 12.42
CA ALA A 220 -0.23 -1.70 12.15
C ALA A 220 -0.92 -2.28 13.41
N ALA A 221 -0.30 -2.15 14.58
CA ALA A 221 -0.92 -2.56 15.84
C ALA A 221 -2.12 -1.67 16.21
N LYS A 222 -2.00 -0.35 16.06
CA LYS A 222 -3.09 0.61 16.29
C LYS A 222 -4.26 0.33 15.36
N MET A 223 -4.01 0.21 14.05
CA MET A 223 -5.06 -0.05 13.04
C MET A 223 -5.76 -1.41 13.24
N ALA A 224 -5.04 -2.43 13.73
CA ALA A 224 -5.61 -3.74 14.05
C ALA A 224 -6.64 -3.67 15.18
N SER A 225 -6.47 -2.74 16.12
CA SER A 225 -7.35 -2.56 17.29
C SER A 225 -8.41 -1.47 17.09
N THR A 226 -8.32 -0.69 16.02
CA THR A 226 -9.27 0.41 15.73
C THR A 226 -10.43 -0.09 14.89
N PRO A 227 -11.69 -0.04 15.40
CA PRO A 227 -12.88 -0.45 14.65
C PRO A 227 -13.05 0.32 13.35
N HIS A 228 -13.40 -0.38 12.27
CA HIS A 228 -13.68 0.24 10.97
C HIS A 228 -14.76 -0.52 10.20
N PRO A 229 -15.76 0.18 9.61
CA PRO A 229 -16.07 1.61 9.79
C PRO A 229 -16.30 1.99 11.27
N PRO A 230 -16.32 3.29 11.63
CA PRO A 230 -16.52 3.72 13.01
C PRO A 230 -17.71 3.03 13.67
N GLY A 231 -17.52 2.43 14.84
CA GLY A 231 -18.56 1.69 15.57
C GLY A 231 -18.77 0.24 15.10
N ALA A 232 -18.07 -0.24 14.08
CA ALA A 232 -18.16 -1.62 13.63
C ALA A 232 -17.70 -2.62 14.70
N ARG A 233 -18.34 -3.80 14.71
CA ARG A 233 -17.93 -4.92 15.55
C ARG A 233 -17.32 -6.02 14.68
N GLY A 234 -16.13 -6.47 15.03
CA GLY A 234 -15.46 -7.58 14.34
C GLY A 234 -14.62 -7.19 13.11
N THR A 235 -14.62 -5.90 12.72
CA THR A 235 -13.75 -5.37 11.65
C THR A 235 -12.93 -4.19 12.15
N SER A 236 -11.71 -4.05 11.64
CA SER A 236 -10.75 -3.00 11.99
C SER A 236 -10.27 -2.24 10.78
N GLN A 237 -9.49 -1.18 10.98
CA GLN A 237 -8.90 -0.40 9.89
C GLN A 237 -8.05 -1.26 8.93
N LEU A 238 -7.42 -2.35 9.43
CA LEU A 238 -6.68 -3.27 8.55
C LEU A 238 -7.59 -4.02 7.56
N HIS A 239 -8.83 -4.33 7.95
CA HIS A 239 -9.80 -4.94 7.02
C HIS A 239 -10.19 -3.96 5.90
N GLY A 240 -10.13 -2.66 6.19
CA GLY A 240 -10.34 -1.59 5.21
C GLY A 240 -9.18 -1.35 4.25
N MET A 241 -8.00 -1.91 4.52
CA MET A 241 -6.88 -1.83 3.59
C MET A 241 -7.05 -2.86 2.48
N ASP A 242 -7.38 -2.41 1.29
CA ASP A 242 -7.56 -3.28 0.13
C ASP A 242 -6.23 -3.83 -0.38
N LEU A 243 -5.28 -2.92 -0.55
CA LEU A 243 -3.93 -3.17 -1.03
C LEU A 243 -3.01 -2.11 -0.44
N LEU A 244 -1.90 -2.53 0.15
CA LEU A 244 -0.81 -1.64 0.55
C LEU A 244 0.26 -1.66 -0.54
N VAL A 245 0.42 -0.55 -1.25
CA VAL A 245 1.48 -0.31 -2.22
C VAL A 245 2.60 0.42 -1.50
N LEU A 246 3.69 -0.29 -1.21
CA LEU A 246 4.86 0.27 -0.54
C LEU A 246 5.92 0.61 -1.57
N LEU A 247 6.40 1.86 -1.54
CA LEU A 247 7.45 2.38 -2.41
C LEU A 247 8.72 2.58 -1.59
N ASP A 248 9.83 2.01 -2.05
CA ASP A 248 11.14 2.17 -1.43
C ASP A 248 12.27 2.04 -2.46
N LEU A 249 13.40 2.68 -2.20
CA LEU A 249 14.63 2.66 -3.01
C LEU A 249 14.41 3.03 -4.50
N ILE A 250 13.53 3.98 -4.77
CA ILE A 250 13.18 4.45 -6.11
C ILE A 250 13.92 5.75 -6.43
N GLY A 251 14.44 5.86 -7.66
CA GLY A 251 15.05 7.09 -8.16
C GLY A 251 16.34 6.90 -8.94
N ALA A 252 17.05 5.78 -8.74
CA ALA A 252 18.20 5.41 -9.54
C ALA A 252 17.78 4.92 -10.94
N PRO A 253 18.68 4.97 -11.95
CA PRO A 253 18.34 4.54 -13.30
C PRO A 253 18.08 3.04 -13.40
N ASN A 254 17.17 2.66 -14.30
CA ASN A 254 16.85 1.28 -14.68
C ASN A 254 16.53 0.35 -13.50
N PRO A 255 15.60 0.70 -12.60
CA PRO A 255 15.22 -0.19 -11.51
C PRO A 255 14.54 -1.45 -12.06
N MET A 256 14.72 -2.58 -11.39
CA MET A 256 14.04 -3.82 -11.70
C MET A 256 13.18 -4.25 -10.53
N PHE A 257 11.84 -4.17 -10.69
CA PHE A 257 10.89 -4.59 -9.68
C PHE A 257 10.42 -6.02 -9.97
N PRO A 258 10.71 -7.00 -9.10
CA PRO A 258 10.12 -8.34 -9.20
C PRO A 258 8.76 -8.40 -8.50
N ASN A 259 7.98 -9.43 -8.80
CA ASN A 259 6.78 -9.74 -8.03
C ASN A 259 7.16 -10.48 -6.74
N PHE A 260 6.87 -9.87 -5.59
CA PHE A 260 7.19 -10.44 -4.27
C PHE A 260 6.08 -11.34 -3.71
N PHE A 261 4.81 -11.09 -4.06
CA PHE A 261 3.67 -11.70 -3.40
C PHE A 261 2.65 -12.29 -4.39
N PRO A 262 2.45 -13.61 -4.39
CA PRO A 262 1.49 -14.27 -5.30
C PRO A 262 0.04 -13.80 -5.14
N ASN A 263 -0.37 -13.41 -3.92
CA ASN A 263 -1.74 -12.97 -3.63
C ASN A 263 -2.08 -11.58 -4.21
N SER A 264 -1.07 -10.79 -4.57
CA SER A 264 -1.22 -9.49 -5.24
C SER A 264 -0.69 -9.49 -6.68
N ALA A 265 -0.32 -10.66 -7.23
CA ALA A 265 0.29 -10.79 -8.56
C ALA A 265 -0.53 -10.11 -9.67
N ARG A 266 -1.86 -10.18 -9.62
CA ARG A 266 -2.75 -9.51 -10.60
C ARG A 266 -2.55 -8.00 -10.67
N TRP A 267 -2.20 -7.36 -9.55
CA TRP A 267 -1.93 -5.93 -9.50
C TRP A 267 -0.53 -5.61 -10.01
N PHE A 268 0.42 -6.50 -9.77
CA PHE A 268 1.75 -6.42 -10.37
C PHE A 268 1.67 -6.59 -11.91
N GLU A 269 0.91 -7.56 -12.40
CA GLU A 269 0.63 -7.76 -13.82
C GLU A 269 -0.06 -6.54 -14.45
N ARG A 270 -0.92 -5.82 -13.68
CA ARG A 270 -1.51 -4.58 -14.17
C ARG A 270 -0.46 -3.48 -14.34
N LEU A 271 0.51 -3.34 -13.42
CA LEU A 271 1.64 -2.41 -13.60
C LEU A 271 2.46 -2.72 -14.84
N GLN A 272 2.74 -4.00 -15.12
CA GLN A 272 3.42 -4.43 -16.35
C GLN A 272 2.64 -4.03 -17.61
N ALA A 273 1.33 -4.21 -17.59
CA ALA A 273 0.47 -3.84 -18.71
C ALA A 273 0.43 -2.32 -18.92
N ILE A 274 0.34 -1.53 -17.84
CA ILE A 274 0.37 -0.06 -17.89
C ILE A 274 1.71 0.43 -18.43
N GLU A 275 2.84 -0.12 -17.97
CA GLU A 275 4.18 0.19 -18.49
C GLU A 275 4.24 -0.05 -20.01
N HIS A 276 3.74 -1.20 -20.47
CA HIS A 276 3.70 -1.53 -21.87
C HIS A 276 2.80 -0.57 -22.68
N GLU A 277 1.59 -0.30 -22.21
CA GLU A 277 0.64 0.60 -22.88
C GLU A 277 1.19 2.03 -23.01
N LEU A 278 1.82 2.57 -21.96
CA LEU A 278 2.43 3.90 -21.99
C LEU A 278 3.65 3.94 -22.92
N HIS A 279 4.44 2.86 -22.99
CA HIS A 279 5.55 2.74 -23.94
C HIS A 279 5.06 2.76 -25.38
N GLU A 280 4.08 1.92 -25.74
CA GLU A 280 3.51 1.86 -27.10
C GLU A 280 2.89 3.20 -27.56
N LEU A 281 2.40 3.98 -26.61
CA LEU A 281 1.88 5.34 -26.88
C LEU A 281 2.98 6.42 -26.98
N GLY A 282 4.25 6.06 -26.75
CA GLY A 282 5.38 6.99 -26.75
C GLY A 282 5.34 8.00 -25.58
N LEU A 283 4.74 7.62 -24.43
CA LEU A 283 4.55 8.49 -23.28
C LEU A 283 5.64 8.34 -22.21
N LEU A 284 6.49 7.32 -22.36
CA LEU A 284 7.65 7.10 -21.47
C LEU A 284 8.94 7.63 -22.14
N LYS A 285 9.80 8.28 -21.38
CA LYS A 285 11.08 8.85 -21.80
C LYS A 285 12.20 7.85 -21.59
N ASP A 286 13.14 7.75 -22.53
CA ASP A 286 14.34 6.92 -22.44
C ASP A 286 14.04 5.47 -21.99
N HIS A 287 12.86 4.96 -22.37
CA HIS A 287 12.34 3.67 -21.95
C HIS A 287 12.42 2.62 -23.06
N SER A 288 12.78 1.39 -22.70
CA SER A 288 12.85 0.24 -23.60
C SER A 288 12.12 -0.96 -23.03
N LEU A 289 11.36 -1.67 -23.84
CA LEU A 289 10.71 -2.93 -23.44
C LEU A 289 11.71 -4.07 -23.15
N GLU A 290 12.98 -3.92 -23.60
CA GLU A 290 14.06 -4.85 -23.22
C GLU A 290 14.57 -4.59 -21.78
N ARG A 291 14.32 -3.39 -21.26
CA ARG A 291 14.70 -2.95 -19.91
C ARG A 291 13.48 -2.49 -19.13
N ARG A 292 12.49 -3.37 -19.04
CA ARG A 292 11.26 -3.08 -18.31
C ARG A 292 11.56 -2.85 -16.83
N TYR A 293 10.80 -1.96 -16.22
CA TYR A 293 10.85 -1.77 -14.77
C TYR A 293 10.21 -2.95 -14.04
N PHE A 294 9.02 -3.42 -14.48
CA PHE A 294 8.29 -4.51 -13.84
C PHE A 294 8.62 -5.85 -14.50
N GLN A 295 9.37 -6.69 -13.80
CA GLN A 295 9.97 -7.92 -14.31
C GLN A 295 9.00 -9.10 -14.34
N ASN A 296 9.22 -10.06 -15.26
CA ASN A 296 8.39 -11.27 -15.40
C ASN A 296 8.82 -12.42 -14.47
N TYR A 297 9.45 -12.13 -13.33
CA TYR A 297 9.83 -13.15 -12.37
C TYR A 297 9.38 -12.79 -10.96
N SER A 298 9.18 -13.82 -10.14
CA SER A 298 8.90 -13.67 -8.73
C SER A 298 10.17 -13.76 -7.91
N TYR A 299 10.29 -12.91 -6.92
CA TYR A 299 11.40 -12.93 -5.96
C TYR A 299 11.15 -14.00 -4.90
N GLY A 300 12.11 -14.93 -4.76
CA GLY A 300 11.98 -16.05 -3.82
C GLY A 300 12.46 -15.75 -2.39
N GLY A 301 12.97 -14.54 -2.13
CA GLY A 301 13.45 -14.11 -0.83
C GLY A 301 12.44 -13.25 -0.06
N VAL A 302 12.84 -12.82 1.12
CA VAL A 302 12.11 -11.85 1.94
C VAL A 302 12.96 -10.61 2.11
N ILE A 303 12.46 -9.47 1.64
CA ILE A 303 13.00 -8.15 1.97
C ILE A 303 12.19 -7.64 3.16
N GLN A 304 12.86 -7.24 4.24
CA GLN A 304 12.20 -6.65 5.40
C GLN A 304 12.04 -5.16 5.17
N ASP A 305 10.83 -4.66 5.36
CA ASP A 305 10.45 -3.28 5.14
C ASP A 305 9.11 -3.00 5.84
N ASP A 306 8.60 -1.79 5.78
CA ASP A 306 7.38 -1.31 6.45
C ASP A 306 6.11 -2.11 6.15
N HIS A 307 6.07 -2.89 5.07
CA HIS A 307 4.94 -3.79 4.79
C HIS A 307 4.85 -4.98 5.77
N ILE A 308 5.95 -5.41 6.40
CA ILE A 308 5.99 -6.64 7.21
C ILE A 308 4.97 -6.65 8.35
N PRO A 309 4.79 -5.59 9.15
CA PRO A 309 3.79 -5.58 10.21
C PRO A 309 2.35 -5.74 9.69
N PHE A 310 2.07 -5.24 8.49
CA PHE A 310 0.76 -5.34 7.83
C PHE A 310 0.57 -6.70 7.17
N LEU A 311 1.57 -7.22 6.47
CA LEU A 311 1.58 -8.54 5.86
C LEU A 311 1.26 -9.64 6.89
N ARG A 312 1.91 -9.58 8.06
CA ARG A 312 1.68 -10.52 9.18
C ARG A 312 0.26 -10.48 9.73
N ARG A 313 -0.50 -9.44 9.39
CA ARG A 313 -1.91 -9.24 9.78
C ARG A 313 -2.88 -9.45 8.62
N GLY A 314 -2.40 -10.00 7.51
CA GLY A 314 -3.23 -10.41 6.38
C GLY A 314 -3.57 -9.29 5.38
N VAL A 315 -2.91 -8.12 5.45
CA VAL A 315 -3.07 -7.08 4.43
C VAL A 315 -2.39 -7.51 3.14
N PRO A 316 -3.05 -7.44 1.97
CA PRO A 316 -2.41 -7.66 0.67
C PRO A 316 -1.35 -6.59 0.39
N ILE A 317 -0.18 -6.99 -0.11
CA ILE A 317 0.97 -6.11 -0.33
C ILE A 317 1.36 -6.09 -1.81
N LEU A 318 1.62 -4.89 -2.31
CA LEU A 318 2.34 -4.64 -3.56
C LEU A 318 3.61 -3.87 -3.21
N HIS A 319 4.75 -4.57 -3.15
CA HIS A 319 6.02 -3.99 -2.72
C HIS A 319 6.83 -3.53 -3.95
N LEU A 320 6.96 -2.24 -4.12
CA LEU A 320 7.72 -1.61 -5.20
C LEU A 320 9.10 -1.18 -4.69
N ILE A 321 9.97 -2.17 -4.56
CA ILE A 321 11.38 -2.02 -4.23
C ILE A 321 12.20 -2.73 -5.30
N PRO A 322 13.26 -2.09 -5.87
CA PRO A 322 14.07 -2.75 -6.89
C PRO A 322 14.91 -3.88 -6.32
N SER A 323 15.17 -4.89 -7.13
CA SER A 323 16.11 -5.96 -6.82
C SER A 323 16.97 -6.26 -8.07
N PRO A 324 18.29 -6.02 -8.00
CA PRO A 324 19.10 -5.58 -6.86
C PRO A 324 18.76 -4.16 -6.39
N PHE A 325 19.17 -3.84 -5.16
CA PHE A 325 19.09 -2.48 -4.63
C PHE A 325 20.00 -1.52 -5.42
N PRO A 326 19.71 -0.21 -5.45
CA PRO A 326 20.57 0.79 -6.06
C PRO A 326 22.00 0.71 -5.49
N GLU A 327 23.01 0.91 -6.35
CA GLU A 327 24.42 0.90 -5.90
C GLU A 327 24.71 1.98 -4.85
N VAL A 328 23.94 3.05 -4.86
CA VAL A 328 24.05 4.17 -3.91
C VAL A 328 23.45 3.86 -2.55
N TRP A 329 22.71 2.76 -2.41
CA TRP A 329 22.03 2.39 -1.17
C TRP A 329 22.96 2.41 0.06
N HIS A 330 22.53 3.14 1.10
CA HIS A 330 23.29 3.35 2.34
C HIS A 330 24.71 3.90 2.16
N THR A 331 24.92 4.65 1.08
CA THR A 331 26.14 5.42 0.85
C THR A 331 25.83 6.93 0.80
N MET A 332 26.86 7.77 0.99
CA MET A 332 26.70 9.23 0.89
C MET A 332 26.44 9.70 -0.56
N ASP A 333 26.51 8.77 -1.53
CA ASP A 333 26.16 9.02 -2.92
C ASP A 333 24.68 8.81 -3.21
N ASP A 334 23.86 8.40 -2.20
CA ASP A 334 22.40 8.44 -2.31
C ASP A 334 21.88 9.88 -2.15
N ASN A 335 22.14 10.67 -3.19
CA ASN A 335 21.87 12.10 -3.26
C ASN A 335 21.28 12.50 -4.62
N GLU A 336 20.97 13.80 -4.81
CA GLU A 336 20.32 14.34 -6.01
C GLU A 336 21.08 14.04 -7.30
N GLU A 337 22.43 14.02 -7.27
CA GLU A 337 23.28 13.86 -8.46
C GLU A 337 23.17 12.47 -9.10
N ASN A 338 22.77 11.47 -8.32
CA ASN A 338 22.64 10.08 -8.76
C ASN A 338 21.22 9.64 -9.06
N LEU A 339 20.27 10.60 -9.11
CA LEU A 339 18.89 10.35 -9.50
C LEU A 339 18.71 10.41 -11.02
N ASP A 340 17.83 9.58 -11.55
CA ASP A 340 17.45 9.56 -12.97
C ASP A 340 16.05 10.13 -13.18
N GLU A 341 16.00 11.36 -13.74
CA GLU A 341 14.78 12.11 -13.95
C GLU A 341 13.79 11.36 -14.86
N SER A 342 14.27 10.72 -15.94
CA SER A 342 13.42 9.98 -16.87
C SER A 342 12.76 8.78 -16.20
N THR A 343 13.50 8.03 -15.42
CA THR A 343 12.97 6.90 -14.64
C THR A 343 11.89 7.35 -13.66
N ILE A 344 12.14 8.42 -12.91
CA ILE A 344 11.18 8.95 -11.92
C ILE A 344 9.91 9.46 -12.61
N ASP A 345 10.04 10.20 -13.72
CA ASP A 345 8.90 10.70 -14.50
C ASP A 345 8.04 9.54 -15.05
N ASN A 346 8.68 8.51 -15.56
CA ASN A 346 8.01 7.32 -16.07
C ASN A 346 7.25 6.57 -14.97
N LEU A 347 7.89 6.35 -13.84
CA LEU A 347 7.25 5.66 -12.69
C LEU A 347 6.10 6.48 -12.10
N ASN A 348 6.19 7.81 -12.08
CA ASN A 348 5.08 8.69 -11.71
C ASN A 348 3.86 8.46 -12.61
N LYS A 349 4.06 8.42 -13.93
CA LYS A 349 2.96 8.19 -14.88
C LYS A 349 2.33 6.81 -14.69
N ILE A 350 3.15 5.78 -14.55
CA ILE A 350 2.67 4.40 -14.35
C ILE A 350 1.85 4.31 -13.05
N LEU A 351 2.36 4.87 -11.94
CA LEU A 351 1.69 4.83 -10.66
C LEU A 351 0.37 5.63 -10.66
N GLN A 352 0.34 6.80 -11.32
CA GLN A 352 -0.88 7.60 -11.45
C GLN A 352 -1.97 6.87 -12.24
N VAL A 353 -1.61 6.22 -13.36
CA VAL A 353 -2.55 5.38 -14.12
C VAL A 353 -3.07 4.24 -13.26
N PHE A 354 -2.19 3.53 -12.57
CA PHE A 354 -2.56 2.43 -11.68
C PHE A 354 -3.58 2.86 -10.62
N VAL A 355 -3.33 4.00 -9.96
CA VAL A 355 -4.23 4.52 -8.91
C VAL A 355 -5.60 4.89 -9.48
N LEU A 356 -5.65 5.55 -10.64
CA LEU A 356 -6.93 5.92 -11.27
C LEU A 356 -7.74 4.70 -11.68
N GLU A 357 -7.10 3.70 -12.28
CA GLU A 357 -7.77 2.46 -12.67
C GLU A 357 -8.26 1.67 -11.45
N TYR A 358 -7.47 1.64 -10.38
CA TYR A 358 -7.87 1.00 -9.12
C TYR A 358 -9.09 1.70 -8.49
N LEU A 359 -9.12 3.03 -8.52
CA LEU A 359 -10.19 3.84 -7.92
C LEU A 359 -11.40 4.06 -8.83
N HIS A 360 -11.37 3.57 -10.07
CA HIS A 360 -12.42 3.79 -11.08
C HIS A 360 -12.65 5.29 -11.39
N LEU A 361 -11.58 6.06 -11.60
CA LEU A 361 -11.60 7.51 -11.84
C LEU A 361 -11.17 7.90 -13.26
#